data_37442e2d978a36be8e12a49bee6fa4cf
#
_entry.id   37442e2d978a36be8e12a49bee6fa4cf
#
_cell.length_a   1.000
_cell.length_b   1.000
_cell.length_c   1.000
_cell.angle_alpha   90.00
_cell.angle_beta   90.00
_cell.angle_gamma   90.00
#
_symmetry.space_group_name_H-M   'P 1'
#
loop_
_entity.id
_entity.type
_entity.pdbx_description
1 polymer ?
#
loop_
_entity_poly.entity_id
_entity_poly.type
_entity_poly.pdbx_seq_one_letter_code
_entity_poly.pdbx_strand_id
1 'polypeptide(L)'
;MTRYLLLNADDFGMCHSMNLAIIDLLEGGWITSATLMAPCAWFPEAAEYARSHPDKCIGLHLTFTSEWAGYRWRPLAQGGVASLMDAEGYFHRDVLSVEQRAQPAEVEREMRAQLAHAERWGLRISHLDNHMGSLYGLMGVQSHLPLVFQLCAERGFPFRLPTQFLPGDAIGDALSPEVRASMQQVAGAAAALKVPVLDCLLAHPYEKLPGETYESFRDGVCEKLKRLPDGVHELFIHPAMD
;
A
#
# COMPACT_ATOMS: atom_id res chain seq x y z
N MET A 1 17.47 2.06 -22.85
CA MET A 1 16.55 2.57 -21.83
C MET A 1 16.43 1.54 -20.72
N THR A 2 16.18 1.95 -19.49
CA THR A 2 16.36 1.07 -18.32
C THR A 2 15.03 0.83 -17.64
N ARG A 3 14.76 -0.42 -17.28
CA ARG A 3 13.58 -0.83 -16.48
C ARG A 3 14.03 -1.13 -15.06
N TYR A 4 13.35 -0.53 -14.10
CA TYR A 4 13.53 -0.81 -12.68
C TYR A 4 12.28 -1.49 -12.15
N LEU A 5 12.45 -2.58 -11.41
CA LEU A 5 11.38 -3.30 -10.75
C LEU A 5 11.58 -3.20 -9.24
N LEU A 6 10.58 -2.67 -8.55
CA LEU A 6 10.42 -2.79 -7.11
C LEU A 6 9.55 -4.03 -6.86
N LEU A 7 10.02 -4.94 -6.04
CA LEU A 7 9.21 -6.05 -5.52
C LEU A 7 8.94 -5.75 -4.05
N ASN A 8 7.71 -5.31 -3.76
CA ASN A 8 7.30 -4.91 -2.42
C ASN A 8 6.46 -5.98 -1.74
N ALA A 9 6.73 -6.25 -0.47
CA ALA A 9 5.83 -7.03 0.38
C ALA A 9 4.96 -6.09 1.20
N ASP A 10 3.65 -6.17 0.97
CA ASP A 10 2.64 -5.41 1.71
C ASP A 10 2.33 -6.08 3.06
N ASP A 11 1.61 -5.38 3.92
CA ASP A 11 1.03 -5.85 5.18
C ASP A 11 2.05 -6.28 6.25
N PHE A 12 3.28 -5.76 6.22
CA PHE A 12 4.25 -5.99 7.28
C PHE A 12 3.74 -5.43 8.62
N GLY A 13 3.68 -6.25 9.64
CA GLY A 13 3.07 -5.91 10.94
C GLY A 13 1.60 -6.30 11.09
N MET A 14 0.96 -6.82 10.04
CA MET A 14 -0.43 -7.29 10.16
C MET A 14 -0.51 -8.49 11.11
N CYS A 15 0.25 -9.55 10.86
CA CYS A 15 0.28 -10.74 11.71
C CYS A 15 1.68 -11.39 11.72
N HIS A 16 1.91 -12.29 12.70
CA HIS A 16 3.20 -12.93 12.89
C HIS A 16 3.67 -13.73 11.66
N SER A 17 2.78 -14.50 11.04
CA SER A 17 3.16 -15.33 9.88
C SER A 17 3.59 -14.50 8.68
N MET A 18 2.95 -13.34 8.46
CA MET A 18 3.37 -12.39 7.44
C MET A 18 4.72 -11.73 7.80
N ASN A 19 4.90 -11.35 9.07
CA ASN A 19 6.18 -10.80 9.52
C ASN A 19 7.33 -11.76 9.25
N LEU A 20 7.19 -13.03 9.62
CA LEU A 20 8.23 -14.03 9.37
C LEU A 20 8.54 -14.20 7.88
N ALA A 21 7.52 -14.29 7.04
CA ALA A 21 7.72 -14.42 5.60
C ALA A 21 8.41 -13.19 4.99
N ILE A 22 8.00 -11.98 5.39
CA ILE A 22 8.58 -10.74 4.89
C ILE A 22 10.04 -10.59 5.34
N ILE A 23 10.34 -10.92 6.60
CA ILE A 23 11.72 -10.90 7.13
C ILE A 23 12.60 -11.87 6.35
N ASP A 24 12.16 -13.11 6.14
CA ASP A 24 12.92 -14.11 5.37
C ASP A 24 13.21 -13.64 3.95
N LEU A 25 12.21 -13.05 3.27
CA LEU A 25 12.38 -12.50 1.93
C LEU A 25 13.33 -11.29 1.88
N LEU A 26 13.29 -10.41 2.88
CA LEU A 26 14.20 -9.27 3.01
C LEU A 26 15.64 -9.72 3.29
N GLU A 27 15.83 -10.70 4.18
CA GLU A 27 17.15 -11.26 4.49
C GLU A 27 17.75 -12.01 3.28
N GLY A 28 16.93 -12.77 2.55
CA GLY A 28 17.33 -13.45 1.34
C GLY A 28 17.60 -12.51 0.14
N GLY A 29 17.24 -11.23 0.24
CA GLY A 29 17.34 -10.28 -0.88
C GLY A 29 16.38 -10.58 -2.04
N TRP A 30 15.30 -11.32 -1.76
CA TRP A 30 14.30 -11.72 -2.75
C TRP A 30 13.28 -10.61 -3.04
N ILE A 31 13.10 -9.68 -2.11
CA ILE A 31 12.27 -8.48 -2.28
C ILE A 31 13.11 -7.22 -2.08
N THR A 32 12.66 -6.12 -2.67
CA THR A 32 13.35 -4.83 -2.61
C THR A 32 12.89 -3.95 -1.46
N SER A 33 11.66 -4.13 -1.00
CA SER A 33 11.04 -3.33 0.03
C SER A 33 9.88 -4.05 0.71
N ALA A 34 9.43 -3.50 1.84
CA ALA A 34 8.18 -3.89 2.49
C ALA A 34 7.49 -2.65 3.07
N THR A 35 6.16 -2.72 3.27
CA THR A 35 5.39 -1.60 3.83
C THR A 35 4.62 -2.00 5.09
N LEU A 36 4.81 -1.19 6.16
CA LEU A 36 4.37 -1.42 7.54
C LEU A 36 2.96 -0.94 7.80
N MET A 37 2.13 -1.78 8.39
CA MET A 37 0.79 -1.45 8.92
C MET A 37 0.87 -0.97 10.38
N ALA A 38 1.03 0.32 10.59
CA ALA A 38 1.21 0.90 11.93
C ALA A 38 0.07 0.61 12.94
N PRO A 39 -1.23 0.50 12.56
CA PRO A 39 -2.31 0.21 13.50
C PRO A 39 -2.43 -1.25 13.94
N CYS A 40 -1.71 -2.17 13.32
CA CYS A 40 -1.86 -3.61 13.59
C CYS A 40 -1.11 -4.07 14.83
N ALA A 41 -1.62 -5.10 15.50
CA ALA A 41 -1.08 -5.56 16.78
C ALA A 41 0.32 -6.20 16.66
N TRP A 42 0.72 -6.66 15.49
CA TRP A 42 2.05 -7.23 15.23
C TRP A 42 3.05 -6.21 14.66
N PHE A 43 2.65 -4.94 14.57
CA PHE A 43 3.55 -3.84 14.21
C PHE A 43 4.82 -3.79 15.08
N PRO A 44 4.81 -4.00 16.42
CA PRO A 44 6.02 -3.94 17.23
C PRO A 44 7.12 -4.91 16.77
N GLU A 45 6.77 -6.13 16.35
CA GLU A 45 7.74 -7.11 15.84
C GLU A 45 8.36 -6.63 14.52
N ALA A 46 7.53 -6.16 13.60
CA ALA A 46 8.00 -5.62 12.32
C ALA A 46 8.84 -4.34 12.51
N ALA A 47 8.46 -3.47 13.43
CA ALA A 47 9.18 -2.25 13.75
C ALA A 47 10.54 -2.52 14.38
N GLU A 48 10.65 -3.51 15.27
CA GLU A 48 11.93 -3.90 15.87
C GLU A 48 12.91 -4.43 14.80
N TYR A 49 12.40 -5.26 13.86
CA TYR A 49 13.20 -5.68 12.72
C TYR A 49 13.66 -4.49 11.88
N ALA A 50 12.73 -3.62 11.45
CA ALA A 50 13.05 -2.46 10.63
C ALA A 50 14.05 -1.50 11.30
N ARG A 51 13.93 -1.30 12.61
CA ARG A 51 14.85 -0.46 13.40
C ARG A 51 16.26 -1.04 13.45
N SER A 52 16.39 -2.37 13.54
CA SER A 52 17.69 -3.06 13.61
C SER A 52 18.35 -3.25 12.23
N HIS A 53 17.59 -3.04 11.14
CA HIS A 53 18.06 -3.19 9.76
C HIS A 53 17.82 -1.89 8.94
N PRO A 54 18.52 -0.79 9.27
CA PRO A 54 18.30 0.52 8.63
C PRO A 54 18.74 0.58 7.16
N ASP A 55 19.38 -0.46 6.65
CA ASP A 55 19.75 -0.68 5.26
C ASP A 55 18.59 -1.22 4.41
N LYS A 56 17.57 -1.81 5.03
CA LYS A 56 16.38 -2.30 4.33
C LYS A 56 15.43 -1.16 3.98
N CYS A 57 14.82 -1.24 2.81
CA CYS A 57 13.87 -0.25 2.33
C CYS A 57 12.48 -0.54 2.90
N ILE A 58 12.09 0.18 3.95
CA ILE A 58 10.82 -0.02 4.64
C ILE A 58 9.96 1.24 4.51
N GLY A 59 8.78 1.08 3.91
CA GLY A 59 7.76 2.11 3.77
C GLY A 59 6.66 2.02 4.84
N LEU A 60 5.69 2.93 4.76
CA LEU A 60 4.50 2.92 5.60
C LEU A 60 3.26 2.63 4.75
N HIS A 61 2.56 1.55 5.10
CA HIS A 61 1.31 1.11 4.50
C HIS A 61 0.13 1.82 5.17
N LEU A 62 -0.23 3.00 4.66
CA LEU A 62 -1.31 3.81 5.22
C LEU A 62 -2.61 3.00 5.29
N THR A 63 -3.09 2.76 6.49
CA THR A 63 -4.16 1.80 6.77
C THR A 63 -5.41 2.51 7.23
N PHE A 64 -6.53 2.31 6.48
CA PHE A 64 -7.83 2.94 6.75
C PHE A 64 -8.99 1.94 6.71
N THR A 65 -8.70 0.66 6.47
CA THR A 65 -9.66 -0.43 6.52
C THR A 65 -9.23 -1.49 7.53
N SER A 66 -10.18 -2.27 8.04
CA SER A 66 -9.95 -3.39 8.95
C SER A 66 -10.95 -4.50 8.60
N GLU A 67 -10.64 -5.26 7.54
CA GLU A 67 -11.55 -6.15 6.83
C GLU A 67 -11.78 -7.50 7.50
N TRP A 68 -10.88 -7.94 8.36
CA TRP A 68 -10.94 -9.26 8.97
C TRP A 68 -12.04 -9.39 10.03
N ALA A 69 -12.70 -10.54 10.11
CA ALA A 69 -13.84 -10.71 11.03
C ALA A 69 -13.43 -10.80 12.50
N GLY A 70 -12.40 -11.56 12.80
CA GLY A 70 -11.97 -11.88 14.18
C GLY A 70 -10.73 -11.14 14.66
N TYR A 71 -10.07 -10.37 13.81
CA TYR A 71 -8.87 -9.61 14.11
C TYR A 71 -8.99 -8.23 13.49
N ARG A 72 -9.19 -7.22 14.33
CA ARG A 72 -9.53 -5.85 13.92
C ARG A 72 -8.58 -4.84 14.55
N TRP A 73 -8.30 -3.77 13.84
CA TRP A 73 -7.44 -2.66 14.29
C TRP A 73 -8.16 -1.31 14.21
N ARG A 74 -7.66 -0.36 15.00
CA ARG A 74 -8.26 0.94 15.26
C ARG A 74 -7.36 2.07 14.79
N PRO A 75 -7.88 3.29 14.55
CA PRO A 75 -7.06 4.46 14.34
C PRO A 75 -6.06 4.69 15.49
N LEU A 76 -4.89 5.20 15.14
CA LEU A 76 -3.84 5.57 16.09
C LEU A 76 -4.00 7.01 16.63
N ALA A 77 -4.74 7.85 15.94
CA ALA A 77 -5.03 9.20 16.38
C ALA A 77 -5.88 9.20 17.67
N GLN A 78 -5.48 10.03 18.63
CA GLN A 78 -6.10 10.11 19.96
C GLN A 78 -7.41 10.92 19.95
N GLY A 79 -8.31 10.63 19.01
CA GLY A 79 -9.61 11.28 18.86
C GLY A 79 -9.74 12.17 17.64
N GLY A 80 -10.96 12.62 17.36
CA GLY A 80 -11.29 13.42 16.18
C GLY A 80 -11.16 12.63 14.87
N VAL A 81 -11.49 11.33 14.90
CA VAL A 81 -11.43 10.40 13.77
C VAL A 81 -12.68 9.48 13.73
N ALA A 82 -13.81 10.01 14.19
CA ALA A 82 -15.05 9.24 14.31
C ALA A 82 -15.57 8.74 12.95
N SER A 83 -15.36 9.50 11.88
CA SER A 83 -15.78 9.13 10.53
C SER A 83 -14.96 7.97 9.94
N LEU A 84 -13.80 7.66 10.52
CA LEU A 84 -12.94 6.55 10.10
C LEU A 84 -13.33 5.21 10.76
N MET A 85 -14.27 5.23 11.71
CA MET A 85 -14.60 4.09 12.54
C MET A 85 -16.04 3.61 12.32
N ASP A 86 -16.22 2.31 12.47
CA ASP A 86 -17.53 1.69 12.62
C ASP A 86 -18.08 1.86 14.06
N ALA A 87 -19.28 1.31 14.32
CA ALA A 87 -19.92 1.39 15.62
C ALA A 87 -19.15 0.70 16.76
N GLU A 88 -18.24 -0.20 16.44
CA GLU A 88 -17.38 -0.92 17.41
C GLU A 88 -16.06 -0.18 17.66
N GLY A 89 -15.81 0.93 16.94
CA GLY A 89 -14.62 1.76 17.08
C GLY A 89 -13.39 1.21 16.34
N TYR A 90 -13.58 0.33 15.36
CA TYR A 90 -12.55 -0.13 14.43
C TYR A 90 -12.64 0.62 13.11
N PHE A 91 -11.57 0.63 12.32
CA PHE A 91 -11.68 1.09 10.94
C PHE A 91 -12.80 0.35 10.19
N HIS A 92 -13.39 0.99 9.19
CA HIS A 92 -14.38 0.36 8.32
C HIS A 92 -13.80 -0.90 7.66
N ARG A 93 -14.69 -1.85 7.31
CA ARG A 93 -14.24 -3.13 6.73
C ARG A 93 -13.88 -3.06 5.27
N ASP A 94 -14.34 -2.05 4.56
CA ASP A 94 -14.26 -1.99 3.10
C ASP A 94 -13.99 -0.56 2.60
N VAL A 95 -13.45 -0.49 1.38
CA VAL A 95 -13.07 0.75 0.70
C VAL A 95 -14.26 1.68 0.47
N LEU A 96 -15.42 1.12 0.08
CA LEU A 96 -16.61 1.92 -0.18
C LEU A 96 -17.08 2.69 1.07
N SER A 97 -17.06 2.02 2.22
CA SER A 97 -17.40 2.65 3.51
C SER A 97 -16.43 3.79 3.86
N VAL A 98 -15.13 3.63 3.58
CA VAL A 98 -14.14 4.70 3.75
C VAL A 98 -14.45 5.87 2.82
N GLU A 99 -14.62 5.62 1.52
CA GLU A 99 -14.92 6.69 0.56
C GLU A 99 -16.21 7.43 0.84
N GLN A 100 -17.23 6.77 1.39
CA GLN A 100 -18.52 7.39 1.73
C GLN A 100 -18.51 8.19 3.03
N ARG A 101 -17.65 7.83 3.98
CA ARG A 101 -17.77 8.33 5.36
C ARG A 101 -16.58 9.16 5.82
N ALA A 102 -15.37 8.82 5.38
CA ALA A 102 -14.14 9.43 5.89
C ALA A 102 -14.07 10.93 5.58
N GLN A 103 -13.95 11.75 6.62
CA GLN A 103 -13.80 13.19 6.48
C GLN A 103 -12.33 13.54 6.20
N PRO A 104 -12.03 14.41 5.22
CA PRO A 104 -10.65 14.74 4.84
C PRO A 104 -9.74 15.15 6.00
N ALA A 105 -10.24 15.97 6.92
CA ALA A 105 -9.45 16.41 8.08
C ALA A 105 -9.15 15.27 9.07
N GLU A 106 -10.01 14.25 9.13
CA GLU A 106 -9.80 13.06 9.96
C GLU A 106 -8.82 12.09 9.31
N VAL A 107 -8.90 11.96 7.98
CA VAL A 107 -7.92 11.19 7.18
C VAL A 107 -6.53 11.78 7.35
N GLU A 108 -6.37 13.09 7.20
CA GLU A 108 -5.08 13.76 7.38
C GLU A 108 -4.52 13.53 8.80
N ARG A 109 -5.37 13.67 9.83
CA ARG A 109 -4.97 13.44 11.23
C ARG A 109 -4.48 12.02 11.45
N GLU A 110 -5.16 11.06 10.90
CA GLU A 110 -4.78 9.65 11.03
C GLU A 110 -3.51 9.31 10.26
N MET A 111 -3.35 9.78 9.01
CA MET A 111 -2.10 9.60 8.27
C MET A 111 -0.88 10.10 9.05
N ARG A 112 -1.01 11.31 9.61
CA ARG A 112 0.05 11.90 10.44
C ARG A 112 0.28 11.13 11.73
N ALA A 113 -0.76 10.56 12.33
CA ALA A 113 -0.64 9.73 13.53
C ALA A 113 0.08 8.40 13.24
N GLN A 114 -0.23 7.75 12.12
CA GLN A 114 0.46 6.53 11.69
C GLN A 114 1.94 6.79 11.41
N LEU A 115 2.27 7.86 10.69
CA LEU A 115 3.65 8.25 10.44
C LEU A 115 4.39 8.57 11.73
N ALA A 116 3.80 9.39 12.61
CA ALA A 116 4.39 9.74 13.90
C ALA A 116 4.56 8.51 14.81
N HIS A 117 3.67 7.52 14.71
CA HIS A 117 3.83 6.25 15.42
C HIS A 117 5.08 5.51 14.95
N ALA A 118 5.26 5.32 13.64
CA ALA A 118 6.45 4.68 13.09
C ALA A 118 7.74 5.45 13.47
N GLU A 119 7.73 6.78 13.40
CA GLU A 119 8.87 7.62 13.79
C GLU A 119 9.23 7.51 15.28
N ARG A 120 8.25 7.41 16.18
CA ARG A 120 8.50 7.17 17.60
C ARG A 120 9.18 5.83 17.89
N TRP A 121 9.01 4.84 17.03
CA TRP A 121 9.74 3.57 17.07
C TRP A 121 11.16 3.67 16.48
N GLY A 122 11.56 4.86 16.04
CA GLY A 122 12.88 5.11 15.45
C GLY A 122 13.01 4.67 14.01
N LEU A 123 11.90 4.47 13.30
CA LEU A 123 11.91 4.01 11.91
C LEU A 123 12.21 5.14 10.92
N ARG A 124 12.98 4.83 9.90
CA ARG A 124 13.25 5.68 8.76
C ARG A 124 12.37 5.23 7.60
N ILE A 125 11.19 5.83 7.48
CA ILE A 125 10.26 5.51 6.39
C ILE A 125 10.82 5.99 5.06
N SER A 126 10.85 5.12 4.07
CA SER A 126 11.41 5.37 2.74
C SER A 126 10.37 5.84 1.72
N HIS A 127 9.12 5.40 1.82
CA HIS A 127 8.03 5.70 0.91
C HIS A 127 6.68 5.45 1.58
N LEU A 128 5.60 5.87 0.93
CA LEU A 128 4.24 5.60 1.36
C LEU A 128 3.49 4.82 0.29
N ASP A 129 2.59 3.98 0.73
CA ASP A 129 1.55 3.32 -0.06
C ASP A 129 0.25 3.21 0.75
N ASN A 130 -0.72 2.40 0.32
CA ASN A 130 -2.02 2.38 0.99
C ASN A 130 -2.68 1.00 0.94
N HIS A 131 -3.07 0.52 2.11
CA HIS A 131 -3.80 -0.74 2.31
C HIS A 131 -5.15 -0.73 1.58
N MET A 132 -5.43 -1.79 0.82
CA MET A 132 -6.65 -2.00 0.03
C MET A 132 -6.97 -0.86 -0.96
N GLY A 133 -6.06 0.08 -1.21
CA GLY A 133 -6.35 1.22 -2.07
C GLY A 133 -7.41 2.20 -1.51
N SER A 134 -7.65 2.20 -0.21
CA SER A 134 -8.74 2.92 0.46
C SER A 134 -8.67 4.45 0.34
N LEU A 135 -7.54 5.01 -0.09
CA LEU A 135 -7.36 6.46 -0.30
C LEU A 135 -7.44 6.89 -1.78
N TYR A 136 -7.52 5.93 -2.71
CA TYR A 136 -7.45 6.23 -4.15
C TYR A 136 -8.75 6.74 -4.76
N GLY A 137 -9.90 6.44 -4.17
CA GLY A 137 -11.20 6.71 -4.79
C GLY A 137 -11.61 5.65 -5.82
N LEU A 138 -11.29 4.36 -5.54
CA LEU A 138 -11.53 3.25 -6.46
C LEU A 138 -13.01 2.94 -6.69
N MET A 139 -13.87 3.30 -5.74
CA MET A 139 -15.32 3.13 -5.85
C MET A 139 -15.99 4.35 -6.53
N GLY A 140 -15.21 5.38 -6.92
CA GLY A 140 -15.69 6.56 -7.61
C GLY A 140 -16.46 7.56 -6.74
N VAL A 141 -16.34 7.47 -5.40
CA VAL A 141 -17.04 8.38 -4.48
C VAL A 141 -16.11 9.50 -4.01
N GLN A 142 -15.03 9.17 -3.33
CA GLN A 142 -14.10 10.17 -2.80
C GLN A 142 -12.66 9.67 -2.82
N SER A 143 -11.75 10.47 -3.39
CA SER A 143 -10.31 10.25 -3.33
C SER A 143 -9.67 11.16 -2.28
N HIS A 144 -8.75 10.61 -1.49
CA HIS A 144 -7.94 11.33 -0.51
C HIS A 144 -6.48 11.52 -0.98
N LEU A 145 -6.16 11.18 -2.23
CA LEU A 145 -4.83 11.33 -2.81
C LEU A 145 -4.25 12.75 -2.70
N PRO A 146 -5.03 13.85 -2.82
CA PRO A 146 -4.48 15.18 -2.61
C PRO A 146 -3.83 15.38 -1.23
N LEU A 147 -4.42 14.81 -0.17
CA LEU A 147 -3.86 14.85 1.19
C LEU A 147 -2.59 14.01 1.31
N VAL A 148 -2.60 12.82 0.68
CA VAL A 148 -1.42 11.95 0.63
C VAL A 148 -0.25 12.66 -0.04
N PHE A 149 -0.48 13.32 -1.18
CA PHE A 149 0.58 14.02 -1.90
C PHE A 149 1.12 15.23 -1.13
N GLN A 150 0.26 15.93 -0.39
CA GLN A 150 0.74 16.99 0.52
C GLN A 150 1.70 16.42 1.56
N LEU A 151 1.33 15.32 2.23
CA LEU A 151 2.19 14.65 3.20
C LEU A 151 3.49 14.15 2.55
N CYS A 152 3.40 13.53 1.37
CA CYS A 152 4.57 13.08 0.61
C CYS A 152 5.51 14.24 0.25
N ALA A 153 4.96 15.35 -0.23
CA ALA A 153 5.76 16.54 -0.59
C ALA A 153 6.43 17.19 0.62
N GLU A 154 5.72 17.29 1.77
CA GLU A 154 6.26 17.80 3.03
C GLU A 154 7.44 16.97 3.53
N ARG A 155 7.40 15.65 3.33
CA ARG A 155 8.36 14.69 3.89
C ARG A 155 9.39 14.18 2.88
N GLY A 156 9.22 14.49 1.59
CA GLY A 156 10.07 14.00 0.50
C GLY A 156 9.85 12.52 0.18
N PHE A 157 8.67 11.97 0.43
CA PHE A 157 8.37 10.57 0.17
C PHE A 157 7.86 10.33 -1.24
N PRO A 158 8.31 9.27 -1.94
CA PRO A 158 7.59 8.70 -3.07
C PRO A 158 6.26 8.07 -2.61
N PHE A 159 5.31 7.96 -3.56
CA PHE A 159 4.04 7.30 -3.31
C PHE A 159 3.71 6.27 -4.40
N ARG A 160 3.16 5.12 -3.99
CA ARG A 160 2.66 4.07 -4.90
C ARG A 160 1.43 4.59 -5.66
N LEU A 161 1.62 5.23 -6.80
CA LEU A 161 0.57 5.58 -7.74
C LEU A 161 1.04 5.24 -9.15
N PRO A 162 0.37 4.33 -9.89
CA PRO A 162 0.71 4.07 -11.28
C PRO A 162 0.21 5.19 -12.18
N THR A 163 1.04 5.60 -13.14
CA THR A 163 0.66 6.53 -14.22
C THR A 163 0.17 5.80 -15.46
N GLN A 164 0.48 4.51 -15.59
CA GLN A 164 0.11 3.64 -16.69
C GLN A 164 -0.41 2.30 -16.19
N PHE A 165 -1.25 1.65 -16.98
CA PHE A 165 -1.80 0.33 -16.68
C PHE A 165 -1.38 -0.67 -17.76
N LEU A 166 -0.78 -1.77 -17.35
CA LEU A 166 -0.37 -2.82 -18.27
C LEU A 166 -1.62 -3.62 -18.69
N PRO A 167 -1.93 -3.76 -19.99
CA PRO A 167 -3.07 -4.58 -20.43
C PRO A 167 -2.92 -6.05 -19.98
N GLY A 168 -4.00 -6.63 -19.44
CA GLY A 168 -4.00 -7.99 -18.89
C GLY A 168 -3.37 -8.09 -17.50
N ASP A 169 -3.14 -6.96 -16.81
CA ASP A 169 -2.82 -6.95 -15.39
C ASP A 169 -4.08 -6.78 -14.54
N ALA A 170 -4.11 -7.50 -13.39
CA ALA A 170 -5.28 -7.54 -12.52
C ALA A 170 -5.72 -6.15 -12.04
N ILE A 171 -4.79 -5.24 -11.76
CA ILE A 171 -5.11 -3.87 -11.32
C ILE A 171 -5.76 -3.10 -12.47
N GLY A 172 -5.09 -3.04 -13.62
CA GLY A 172 -5.60 -2.29 -14.76
C GLY A 172 -6.96 -2.79 -15.21
N ASP A 173 -7.15 -4.11 -15.29
CA ASP A 173 -8.38 -4.71 -15.79
C ASP A 173 -9.56 -4.57 -14.80
N ALA A 174 -9.29 -4.44 -13.49
CA ALA A 174 -10.31 -4.23 -12.45
C ALA A 174 -10.86 -2.80 -12.41
N LEU A 175 -10.13 -1.81 -12.95
CA LEU A 175 -10.53 -0.41 -12.88
C LEU A 175 -11.44 0.00 -14.03
N SER A 176 -12.51 0.77 -13.73
CA SER A 176 -13.33 1.38 -14.77
C SER A 176 -12.53 2.44 -15.57
N PRO A 177 -12.94 2.74 -16.82
CA PRO A 177 -12.29 3.80 -17.61
C PRO A 177 -12.26 5.16 -16.89
N GLU A 178 -13.31 5.49 -16.14
CA GLU A 178 -13.45 6.74 -15.40
C GLU A 178 -12.44 6.81 -14.26
N VAL A 179 -12.28 5.72 -13.50
CA VAL A 179 -11.30 5.63 -12.41
C VAL A 179 -9.88 5.72 -12.97
N ARG A 180 -9.58 5.04 -14.08
CA ARG A 180 -8.26 5.17 -14.74
C ARG A 180 -7.97 6.61 -15.18
N ALA A 181 -8.95 7.29 -15.78
CA ALA A 181 -8.81 8.68 -16.20
C ALA A 181 -8.59 9.61 -14.99
N SER A 182 -9.33 9.39 -13.90
CA SER A 182 -9.14 10.11 -12.64
C SER A 182 -7.73 9.90 -12.06
N MET A 183 -7.22 8.67 -12.04
CA MET A 183 -5.87 8.37 -11.55
C MET A 183 -4.79 9.06 -12.40
N GLN A 184 -4.96 9.11 -13.74
CA GLN A 184 -4.04 9.84 -14.63
C GLN A 184 -4.06 11.35 -14.37
N GLN A 185 -5.24 11.92 -14.12
CA GLN A 185 -5.36 13.33 -13.75
C GLN A 185 -4.68 13.64 -12.42
N VAL A 186 -4.84 12.75 -11.44
CA VAL A 186 -4.24 12.87 -10.11
C VAL A 186 -2.72 12.72 -10.17
N ALA A 187 -2.17 11.92 -11.10
CA ALA A 187 -0.73 11.82 -11.34
C ALA A 187 -0.13 13.19 -11.74
N GLY A 188 -0.88 14.02 -12.48
CA GLY A 188 -0.48 15.41 -12.78
C GLY A 188 -0.35 16.27 -11.51
N ALA A 189 -1.21 16.09 -10.52
CA ALA A 189 -1.11 16.79 -9.24
C ALA A 189 0.11 16.34 -8.43
N ALA A 190 0.42 15.03 -8.43
CA ALA A 190 1.64 14.52 -7.81
C ALA A 190 2.90 15.13 -8.43
N ALA A 191 2.95 15.21 -9.77
CA ALA A 191 4.05 15.81 -10.50
C ALA A 191 4.22 17.31 -10.15
N ALA A 192 3.13 18.06 -10.04
CA ALA A 192 3.15 19.46 -9.66
C ALA A 192 3.74 19.68 -8.24
N LEU A 193 3.52 18.74 -7.34
CA LEU A 193 4.09 18.73 -5.99
C LEU A 193 5.47 18.04 -5.90
N LYS A 194 6.00 17.58 -7.04
CA LYS A 194 7.28 16.85 -7.13
C LYS A 194 7.30 15.55 -6.32
N VAL A 195 6.15 14.91 -6.14
CA VAL A 195 6.05 13.59 -5.52
C VAL A 195 6.40 12.52 -6.54
N PRO A 196 7.45 11.73 -6.35
CA PRO A 196 7.77 10.61 -7.23
C PRO A 196 6.68 9.54 -7.17
N VAL A 197 6.29 9.03 -8.35
CA VAL A 197 5.28 7.97 -8.50
C VAL A 197 5.77 6.91 -9.48
N LEU A 198 5.00 5.83 -9.67
CA LEU A 198 5.37 4.71 -10.51
C LEU A 198 4.89 4.87 -11.97
N ASP A 199 5.58 4.22 -12.90
CA ASP A 199 5.06 4.04 -14.25
C ASP A 199 3.95 2.98 -14.27
N CYS A 200 4.24 1.73 -13.86
CA CYS A 200 3.23 0.69 -13.75
C CYS A 200 3.23 0.06 -12.34
N LEU A 201 2.05 -0.29 -11.88
CA LEU A 201 1.84 -1.14 -10.72
C LEU A 201 1.26 -2.47 -11.18
N LEU A 202 1.82 -3.57 -10.70
CA LEU A 202 1.45 -4.92 -11.05
C LEU A 202 0.97 -5.68 -9.82
N ALA A 203 -0.03 -6.52 -10.03
CA ALA A 203 -0.47 -7.49 -9.03
C ALA A 203 -0.88 -8.82 -9.67
N HIS A 204 -0.88 -9.85 -8.85
CA HIS A 204 -1.65 -11.06 -9.11
C HIS A 204 -3.00 -10.96 -8.39
N PRO A 205 -4.08 -11.55 -8.92
CA PRO A 205 -5.34 -11.64 -8.17
C PRO A 205 -5.11 -12.22 -6.78
N TYR A 206 -5.79 -11.65 -5.77
CA TYR A 206 -5.64 -12.11 -4.39
C TYR A 206 -6.11 -13.56 -4.21
N GLU A 207 -7.19 -13.93 -4.90
CA GLU A 207 -7.71 -15.30 -4.90
C GLU A 207 -7.04 -16.13 -5.99
N LYS A 208 -6.72 -17.37 -5.65
CA LYS A 208 -6.20 -18.34 -6.61
C LYS A 208 -7.18 -18.54 -7.77
N LEU A 209 -6.70 -18.40 -8.99
CA LEU A 209 -7.51 -18.58 -10.17
C LEU A 209 -7.92 -20.06 -10.35
N PRO A 210 -9.11 -20.35 -10.94
CA PRO A 210 -9.51 -21.72 -11.21
C PRO A 210 -8.48 -22.47 -12.08
N GLY A 211 -8.00 -23.61 -11.59
CA GLY A 211 -6.97 -24.41 -12.28
C GLY A 211 -5.54 -23.87 -12.23
N GLU A 212 -5.29 -22.80 -11.50
CA GLU A 212 -3.95 -22.25 -11.36
C GLU A 212 -3.01 -23.20 -10.61
N THR A 213 -1.83 -23.40 -11.18
CA THR A 213 -0.70 -24.12 -10.58
C THR A 213 0.43 -23.12 -10.30
N TYR A 214 1.41 -23.53 -9.50
CA TYR A 214 2.60 -22.70 -9.28
C TYR A 214 3.31 -22.34 -10.60
N GLU A 215 3.40 -23.29 -11.54
CA GLU A 215 4.04 -23.06 -12.83
C GLU A 215 3.28 -22.02 -13.66
N SER A 216 1.95 -22.14 -13.74
CA SER A 216 1.14 -21.15 -14.47
C SER A 216 1.17 -19.76 -13.83
N PHE A 217 1.15 -19.69 -12.51
CA PHE A 217 1.35 -18.45 -11.76
C PHE A 217 2.72 -17.80 -12.07
N ARG A 218 3.82 -18.56 -11.87
CA ARG A 218 5.18 -18.11 -12.15
C ARG A 218 5.33 -17.59 -13.59
N ASP A 219 4.87 -18.39 -14.55
CA ASP A 219 5.01 -18.05 -15.96
C ASP A 219 4.18 -16.82 -16.32
N GLY A 220 2.98 -16.68 -15.75
CA GLY A 220 2.15 -15.48 -15.90
C GLY A 220 2.82 -14.21 -15.36
N VAL A 221 3.42 -14.28 -14.18
CA VAL A 221 4.21 -13.17 -13.61
C VAL A 221 5.39 -12.83 -14.52
N CYS A 222 6.16 -13.84 -14.94
CA CYS A 222 7.31 -13.63 -15.83
C CYS A 222 6.91 -12.97 -17.16
N GLU A 223 5.78 -13.35 -17.76
CA GLU A 223 5.29 -12.73 -19.00
C GLU A 223 4.86 -11.27 -18.79
N LYS A 224 4.24 -10.94 -17.66
CA LYS A 224 3.94 -9.54 -17.31
C LYS A 224 5.23 -8.72 -17.22
N LEU A 225 6.23 -9.22 -16.50
CA LEU A 225 7.52 -8.52 -16.33
C LEU A 225 8.26 -8.29 -17.66
N LYS A 226 8.18 -9.23 -18.61
CA LYS A 226 8.78 -9.06 -19.95
C LYS A 226 8.14 -7.92 -20.76
N ARG A 227 6.87 -7.64 -20.51
CA ARG A 227 6.07 -6.62 -21.22
C ARG A 227 6.18 -5.22 -20.64
N LEU A 228 6.85 -5.04 -19.50
CA LEU A 228 7.04 -3.73 -18.88
C LEU A 228 7.75 -2.76 -19.85
N PRO A 229 7.27 -1.52 -19.99
CA PRO A 229 7.99 -0.48 -20.71
C PRO A 229 9.26 -0.06 -19.96
N ASP A 230 10.00 0.90 -20.50
CA ASP A 230 11.04 1.58 -19.73
C ASP A 230 10.43 2.40 -18.61
N GLY A 231 11.08 2.43 -17.44
CA GLY A 231 10.58 3.20 -16.29
C GLY A 231 10.77 2.50 -14.95
N VAL A 232 10.04 2.98 -13.95
CA VAL A 232 10.02 2.45 -12.59
C VAL A 232 8.68 1.76 -12.33
N HIS A 233 8.73 0.48 -12.04
CA HIS A 233 7.56 -0.37 -11.88
C HIS A 233 7.59 -1.05 -10.52
N GLU A 234 6.42 -1.39 -10.02
CA GLU A 234 6.29 -2.15 -8.79
C GLU A 234 5.40 -3.38 -9.02
N LEU A 235 5.83 -4.50 -8.48
CA LEU A 235 4.99 -5.68 -8.23
C LEU A 235 4.87 -5.84 -6.71
N PHE A 236 3.65 -5.81 -6.18
CA PHE A 236 3.43 -6.06 -4.76
C PHE A 236 2.91 -7.48 -4.51
N ILE A 237 3.28 -8.02 -3.35
CA ILE A 237 2.91 -9.35 -2.89
C ILE A 237 2.49 -9.33 -1.41
N HIS A 238 1.74 -10.35 -0.99
CA HIS A 238 1.29 -10.55 0.40
C HIS A 238 1.79 -11.91 0.90
N PRO A 239 3.07 -12.04 1.25
CA PRO A 239 3.63 -13.32 1.68
C PRO A 239 3.24 -13.65 3.12
N ALA A 240 3.02 -14.95 3.40
CA ALA A 240 2.82 -15.48 4.73
C ALA A 240 3.48 -16.85 4.87
N MET A 241 3.94 -17.19 6.08
CA MET A 241 4.34 -18.57 6.42
C MET A 241 3.12 -19.40 6.77
N ASP A 242 3.21 -20.73 6.56
CA ASP A 242 2.18 -21.71 6.95
C ASP A 242 2.09 -21.87 8.49
#